data_29327cc8365c9d1119534932eef2354d
#
_entry.id   29327cc8365c9d1119534932eef2354d
#
_cell.length_a   1.000
_cell.length_b   1.000
_cell.length_c   1.000
_cell.angle_alpha   90.00
_cell.angle_beta   90.00
_cell.angle_gamma   90.00
#
_symmetry.space_group_name_H-M   'P 1'
#
loop_
_entity.id
_entity.type
_entity.pdbx_description
1 polymer ?
#
loop_
_entity_poly.entity_id
_entity_poly.type
_entity_poly.pdbx_seq_one_letter_code
_entity_poly.pdbx_strand_id
1 'polypeptide(L)'
;MERYADLVLEGGGVKGIALVGAIEVLEEHGYRFKRVAGTSAGAIVGALVAAGAPASKLVDIIGSVQYPDFRDGSRLTRYTAGKAAGILARNGIYLGEHLRSWLQSQLDEYGVRTFADLPYTDEERPPAPERSYRLVVTASDISRGRLRYLPWDYDDFGRDRGAQHVVEAVWASMSIPFFYRPVRWDTADGKKAWLVDGGMLSNFPIAAFDAPPGTVPRWPTLGIKLSAHPDAVQGKGYPIKGPVSMSRAMLKTMTGFYDQMHIESPDAQARTIFVDTGTIRATDFNLTDEDRDFLYRSGRAAAEKFLDGSPTRPPWDFDAYIAAHR
;
A
#
# COMPACT_ATOMS: atom_id res chain seq x y z
N MET A 1 20.28 4.26 -19.31
CA MET A 1 21.09 3.75 -18.17
C MET A 1 20.09 3.32 -17.12
N GLU A 2 20.18 2.09 -16.59
CA GLU A 2 19.28 1.64 -15.52
C GLU A 2 19.48 2.48 -14.26
N ARG A 3 18.36 2.89 -13.66
CA ARG A 3 18.31 3.61 -12.39
C ARG A 3 17.64 2.73 -11.34
N TYR A 4 18.27 2.52 -10.20
CA TYR A 4 17.65 1.75 -9.12
C TYR A 4 16.90 2.66 -8.17
N ALA A 5 15.80 2.16 -7.58
CA ALA A 5 15.07 2.80 -6.51
C ALA A 5 14.42 1.75 -5.60
N ASP A 6 14.11 2.14 -4.37
CA ASP A 6 13.09 1.48 -3.57
C ASP A 6 11.76 2.19 -3.80
N LEU A 7 10.64 1.48 -3.77
CA LEU A 7 9.32 2.01 -4.06
C LEU A 7 8.40 1.87 -2.85
N VAL A 8 7.66 2.93 -2.53
CA VAL A 8 6.65 2.91 -1.46
C VAL A 8 5.30 3.34 -2.02
N LEU A 9 4.29 2.49 -1.82
CA LEU A 9 2.96 2.63 -2.41
C LEU A 9 1.89 2.86 -1.35
N GLU A 10 1.18 3.98 -1.45
CA GLU A 10 0.08 4.30 -0.54
C GLU A 10 -1.10 3.35 -0.72
N GLY A 11 -1.82 3.09 0.37
CA GLY A 11 -3.13 2.43 0.34
C GLY A 11 -4.21 3.34 -0.22
N GLY A 12 -5.09 2.78 -1.07
CA GLY A 12 -6.09 3.62 -1.72
C GLY A 12 -7.32 2.88 -2.26
N GLY A 13 -7.51 1.61 -1.96
CA GLY A 13 -8.64 0.82 -2.47
C GLY A 13 -8.67 0.84 -4.01
N VAL A 14 -9.80 1.22 -4.59
CA VAL A 14 -10.00 1.25 -6.06
C VAL A 14 -9.08 2.23 -6.80
N LYS A 15 -8.42 3.14 -6.09
CA LYS A 15 -7.48 4.12 -6.68
C LYS A 15 -6.13 3.49 -7.10
N GLY A 16 -5.91 2.21 -6.82
CA GLY A 16 -4.67 1.49 -7.15
C GLY A 16 -4.25 1.61 -8.62
N ILE A 17 -5.20 1.86 -9.54
CA ILE A 17 -4.93 2.12 -10.97
C ILE A 17 -4.00 3.34 -11.15
N ALA A 18 -4.12 4.37 -10.32
CA ALA A 18 -3.27 5.55 -10.39
C ALA A 18 -1.82 5.24 -9.99
N LEU A 19 -1.59 4.27 -9.09
CA LEU A 19 -0.24 3.78 -8.79
C LEU A 19 0.41 3.18 -10.03
N VAL A 20 -0.36 2.40 -10.81
CA VAL A 20 0.14 1.75 -12.02
C VAL A 20 0.58 2.76 -13.07
N GLY A 21 -0.21 3.81 -13.32
CA GLY A 21 0.17 4.88 -14.25
C GLY A 21 1.48 5.58 -13.86
N ALA A 22 1.68 5.82 -12.56
CA ALA A 22 2.93 6.43 -12.08
C ALA A 22 4.13 5.46 -12.17
N ILE A 23 3.92 4.17 -11.89
CA ILE A 23 4.97 3.13 -12.00
C ILE A 23 5.42 3.00 -13.46
N GLU A 24 4.49 3.03 -14.41
CA GLU A 24 4.82 2.93 -15.84
C GLU A 24 5.77 4.05 -16.28
N VAL A 25 5.48 5.29 -15.91
CA VAL A 25 6.36 6.43 -16.22
C VAL A 25 7.74 6.28 -15.56
N LEU A 26 7.80 5.79 -14.32
CA LEU A 26 9.08 5.51 -13.67
C LEU A 26 9.88 4.45 -14.44
N GLU A 27 9.24 3.36 -14.90
CA GLU A 27 9.89 2.33 -15.73
C GLU A 27 10.33 2.86 -17.10
N GLU A 28 9.52 3.71 -17.75
CA GLU A 28 9.86 4.40 -19.01
C GLU A 28 11.12 5.27 -18.85
N HIS A 29 11.32 5.89 -17.67
CA HIS A 29 12.51 6.65 -17.32
C HIS A 29 13.69 5.80 -16.82
N GLY A 30 13.57 4.48 -16.96
CA GLY A 30 14.64 3.51 -16.68
C GLY A 30 14.78 3.09 -15.22
N TYR A 31 13.80 3.42 -14.35
CA TYR A 31 13.81 2.95 -12.97
C TYR A 31 13.54 1.45 -12.87
N ARG A 32 14.26 0.78 -11.97
CA ARG A 32 14.07 -0.62 -11.58
C ARG A 32 14.00 -0.70 -10.06
N PHE A 33 12.97 -1.35 -9.55
CA PHE A 33 12.71 -1.36 -8.12
C PHE A 33 13.42 -2.54 -7.44
N LYS A 34 14.28 -2.22 -6.47
CA LYS A 34 15.01 -3.20 -5.66
C LYS A 34 14.13 -3.77 -4.55
N ARG A 35 13.42 -2.89 -3.86
CA ARG A 35 12.46 -3.25 -2.80
C ARG A 35 11.18 -2.46 -2.98
N VAL A 36 10.06 -3.04 -2.54
CA VAL A 36 8.76 -2.40 -2.61
C VAL A 36 8.06 -2.52 -1.25
N ALA A 37 7.58 -1.41 -0.73
CA ALA A 37 6.70 -1.39 0.44
C ALA A 37 5.30 -0.91 0.02
N GLY A 38 4.27 -1.52 0.59
CA GLY A 38 2.90 -1.12 0.27
C GLY A 38 1.91 -1.36 1.39
N THR A 39 0.85 -0.58 1.36
CA THR A 39 -0.29 -0.69 2.28
C THR A 39 -1.56 -0.93 1.46
N SER A 40 -2.44 -1.85 1.88
CA SER A 40 -3.76 -2.05 1.27
C SER A 40 -3.66 -2.25 -0.26
N ALA A 41 -4.32 -1.44 -1.09
CA ALA A 41 -4.18 -1.50 -2.55
C ALA A 41 -2.72 -1.37 -3.01
N GLY A 42 -1.92 -0.54 -2.33
CA GLY A 42 -0.48 -0.44 -2.57
C GLY A 42 0.27 -1.73 -2.27
N ALA A 43 -0.22 -2.57 -1.35
CA ALA A 43 0.36 -3.90 -1.10
C ALA A 43 0.06 -4.88 -2.24
N ILE A 44 -1.13 -4.80 -2.86
CA ILE A 44 -1.47 -5.61 -4.05
C ILE A 44 -0.52 -5.26 -5.21
N VAL A 45 -0.47 -3.97 -5.57
CA VAL A 45 0.39 -3.50 -6.67
C VAL A 45 1.86 -3.78 -6.34
N GLY A 46 2.27 -3.54 -5.09
CA GLY A 46 3.63 -3.79 -4.61
C GLY A 46 4.05 -5.25 -4.69
N ALA A 47 3.14 -6.19 -4.39
CA ALA A 47 3.40 -7.62 -4.51
C ALA A 47 3.66 -8.03 -5.98
N LEU A 48 2.88 -7.50 -6.92
CA LEU A 48 3.06 -7.76 -8.36
C LEU A 48 4.37 -7.14 -8.88
N VAL A 49 4.69 -5.90 -8.49
CA VAL A 49 5.98 -5.25 -8.83
C VAL A 49 7.15 -6.03 -8.26
N ALA A 50 7.09 -6.44 -6.99
CA ALA A 50 8.14 -7.23 -6.35
C ALA A 50 8.31 -8.61 -7.01
N ALA A 51 7.23 -9.22 -7.52
CA ALA A 51 7.25 -10.44 -8.30
C ALA A 51 7.87 -10.27 -9.70
N GLY A 52 8.06 -9.02 -10.16
CA GLY A 52 8.66 -8.73 -11.46
C GLY A 52 7.66 -8.48 -12.58
N ALA A 53 6.38 -8.25 -12.25
CA ALA A 53 5.39 -7.85 -13.23
C ALA A 53 5.76 -6.47 -13.81
N PRO A 54 5.92 -6.33 -15.14
CA PRO A 54 6.18 -5.04 -15.76
C PRO A 54 4.94 -4.16 -15.72
N ALA A 55 5.12 -2.83 -15.74
CA ALA A 55 4.03 -1.86 -15.64
C ALA A 55 2.93 -2.12 -16.69
N SER A 56 3.27 -2.49 -17.92
CA SER A 56 2.31 -2.83 -18.97
C SER A 56 1.35 -3.97 -18.56
N LYS A 57 1.86 -4.97 -17.84
CA LYS A 57 1.02 -6.06 -17.29
C LYS A 57 0.21 -5.61 -16.08
N LEU A 58 0.75 -4.72 -15.26
CA LEU A 58 -0.02 -4.13 -14.15
C LEU A 58 -1.25 -3.36 -14.66
N VAL A 59 -1.14 -2.66 -15.80
CA VAL A 59 -2.29 -1.99 -16.44
C VAL A 59 -3.40 -2.99 -16.75
N ASP A 60 -3.05 -4.12 -17.37
CA ASP A 60 -4.01 -5.18 -17.71
C ASP A 60 -4.63 -5.81 -16.45
N ILE A 61 -3.77 -6.20 -15.48
CA ILE A 61 -4.18 -6.90 -14.26
C ILE A 61 -5.09 -6.01 -13.40
N ILE A 62 -4.64 -4.80 -13.07
CA ILE A 62 -5.38 -3.89 -12.16
C ILE A 62 -6.54 -3.22 -12.90
N GLY A 63 -6.39 -2.92 -14.19
CA GLY A 63 -7.45 -2.36 -15.03
C GLY A 63 -8.64 -3.31 -15.21
N SER A 64 -8.39 -4.62 -15.29
CA SER A 64 -9.44 -5.65 -15.44
C SER A 64 -10.12 -6.06 -14.12
N VAL A 65 -9.63 -5.60 -12.96
CA VAL A 65 -10.19 -5.96 -11.66
C VAL A 65 -11.66 -5.57 -11.57
N GLN A 66 -12.50 -6.57 -11.28
CA GLN A 66 -13.89 -6.36 -10.94
C GLN A 66 -14.03 -6.18 -9.43
N TYR A 67 -13.84 -4.96 -8.94
CA TYR A 67 -13.91 -4.64 -7.52
C TYR A 67 -15.19 -5.12 -6.79
N PRO A 68 -16.39 -5.16 -7.43
CA PRO A 68 -17.57 -5.75 -6.80
C PRO A 68 -17.40 -7.21 -6.37
N ASP A 69 -16.57 -8.01 -7.07
CA ASP A 69 -16.32 -9.43 -6.77
C ASP A 69 -15.56 -9.63 -5.45
N PHE A 70 -14.82 -8.61 -5.01
CA PHE A 70 -14.14 -8.62 -3.71
C PHE A 70 -15.09 -8.46 -2.52
N ARG A 71 -16.41 -8.26 -2.78
CA ARG A 71 -17.46 -8.26 -1.77
C ARG A 71 -18.03 -9.67 -1.56
N ASP A 72 -17.16 -10.64 -1.32
CA ASP A 72 -17.53 -12.04 -1.08
C ASP A 72 -18.16 -12.22 0.30
N GLY A 73 -19.46 -12.07 0.37
CA GLY A 73 -20.22 -12.24 1.58
C GLY A 73 -21.12 -13.50 1.55
N SER A 74 -21.51 -13.98 2.72
CA SER A 74 -22.53 -15.03 2.81
C SER A 74 -23.87 -14.52 2.24
N ARG A 75 -24.79 -15.45 1.86
CA ARG A 75 -26.13 -15.07 1.38
C ARG A 75 -26.88 -14.13 2.34
N LEU A 76 -26.59 -14.21 3.64
CA LEU A 76 -27.15 -13.35 4.68
C LEU A 76 -26.64 -11.89 4.58
N THR A 77 -25.41 -11.64 4.10
CA THR A 77 -24.85 -10.28 3.99
C THR A 77 -25.40 -9.49 2.81
N ARG A 78 -26.24 -10.08 1.94
CA ARG A 78 -26.99 -9.37 0.90
C ARG A 78 -28.04 -8.43 1.48
N TYR A 79 -28.54 -8.70 2.70
CA TYR A 79 -29.55 -7.89 3.38
C TYR A 79 -28.91 -6.97 4.43
N THR A 80 -29.49 -5.79 4.65
CA THR A 80 -28.98 -4.77 5.59
C THR A 80 -28.88 -5.31 7.03
N ALA A 81 -29.88 -6.11 7.46
CA ALA A 81 -29.87 -6.77 8.78
C ALA A 81 -28.74 -7.81 8.90
N GLY A 82 -28.45 -8.56 7.83
CA GLY A 82 -27.35 -9.52 7.79
C GLY A 82 -25.97 -8.86 7.80
N LYS A 83 -25.82 -7.66 7.21
CA LYS A 83 -24.58 -6.85 7.32
C LYS A 83 -24.35 -6.39 8.76
N ALA A 84 -25.39 -5.88 9.43
CA ALA A 84 -25.30 -5.48 10.83
C ALA A 84 -24.95 -6.65 11.75
N ALA A 85 -25.59 -7.81 11.56
CA ALA A 85 -25.29 -9.04 12.28
C ALA A 85 -23.86 -9.54 12.02
N GLY A 86 -23.36 -9.44 10.77
CA GLY A 86 -21.99 -9.79 10.40
C GLY A 86 -20.96 -8.91 11.11
N ILE A 87 -21.20 -7.61 11.19
CA ILE A 87 -20.33 -6.67 11.92
C ILE A 87 -20.33 -7.00 13.42
N LEU A 88 -21.50 -7.21 14.03
CA LEU A 88 -21.63 -7.49 15.47
C LEU A 88 -21.06 -8.85 15.86
N ALA A 89 -21.28 -9.89 15.04
CA ALA A 89 -20.88 -11.25 15.39
C ALA A 89 -19.46 -11.63 14.95
N ARG A 90 -18.93 -11.02 13.89
CA ARG A 90 -17.68 -11.44 13.23
C ARG A 90 -16.72 -10.29 12.91
N ASN A 91 -17.01 -9.08 13.35
CA ASN A 91 -16.21 -7.85 13.15
C ASN A 91 -15.95 -7.45 11.70
N GLY A 92 -16.71 -8.00 10.73
CA GLY A 92 -16.58 -7.68 9.31
C GLY A 92 -17.63 -8.38 8.46
N ILE A 93 -17.92 -7.80 7.29
CA ILE A 93 -18.98 -8.26 6.38
C ILE A 93 -18.45 -9.34 5.42
N TYR A 94 -17.28 -9.07 4.80
CA TYR A 94 -16.73 -9.86 3.69
C TYR A 94 -15.58 -10.74 4.14
N LEU A 95 -15.34 -11.85 3.41
CA LEU A 95 -14.37 -12.89 3.75
C LEU A 95 -13.00 -12.64 3.08
N GLY A 96 -12.99 -12.03 1.88
CA GLY A 96 -11.80 -11.75 1.09
C GLY A 96 -11.18 -12.99 0.43
N GLU A 97 -11.90 -14.09 0.33
CA GLU A 97 -11.39 -15.32 -0.30
C GLU A 97 -11.18 -15.13 -1.80
N HIS A 98 -12.07 -14.38 -2.46
CA HIS A 98 -11.95 -14.08 -3.87
C HIS A 98 -10.68 -13.25 -4.15
N LEU A 99 -10.43 -12.20 -3.36
CA LEU A 99 -9.21 -11.39 -3.47
C LEU A 99 -7.94 -12.24 -3.31
N ARG A 100 -7.90 -13.10 -2.29
CA ARG A 100 -6.74 -13.98 -2.05
C ARG A 100 -6.49 -14.93 -3.21
N SER A 101 -7.54 -15.59 -3.69
CA SER A 101 -7.45 -16.53 -4.81
C SER A 101 -7.04 -15.82 -6.11
N TRP A 102 -7.62 -14.65 -6.37
CA TRP A 102 -7.28 -13.84 -7.53
C TRP A 102 -5.81 -13.39 -7.48
N LEU A 103 -5.38 -12.81 -6.35
CA LEU A 103 -3.99 -12.34 -6.23
C LEU A 103 -3.00 -13.51 -6.33
N GLN A 104 -3.32 -14.67 -5.71
CA GLN A 104 -2.46 -15.84 -5.83
C GLN A 104 -2.32 -16.29 -7.28
N SER A 105 -3.42 -16.31 -8.06
CA SER A 105 -3.34 -16.67 -9.49
C SER A 105 -2.44 -15.71 -10.29
N GLN A 106 -2.45 -14.41 -9.96
CA GLN A 106 -1.56 -13.45 -10.61
C GLN A 106 -0.09 -13.66 -10.20
N LEU A 107 0.18 -13.93 -8.92
CA LEU A 107 1.54 -14.18 -8.43
C LEU A 107 2.10 -15.53 -8.93
N ASP A 108 1.27 -16.54 -9.12
CA ASP A 108 1.67 -17.86 -9.67
C ASP A 108 2.25 -17.71 -11.09
N GLU A 109 1.81 -16.73 -11.89
CA GLU A 109 2.37 -16.44 -13.22
C GLU A 109 3.85 -16.03 -13.15
N TYR A 110 4.28 -15.49 -12.01
CA TYR A 110 5.66 -15.06 -11.73
C TYR A 110 6.41 -16.04 -10.81
N GLY A 111 5.82 -17.21 -10.50
CA GLY A 111 6.43 -18.22 -9.63
C GLY A 111 6.51 -17.81 -8.15
N VAL A 112 5.68 -16.85 -7.71
CA VAL A 112 5.71 -16.31 -6.34
C VAL A 112 4.54 -16.84 -5.51
N ARG A 113 4.86 -17.44 -4.35
CA ARG A 113 3.89 -17.89 -3.36
C ARG A 113 4.22 -17.41 -1.96
N THR A 114 5.47 -17.50 -1.60
CA THR A 114 5.98 -17.18 -0.27
C THR A 114 6.98 -16.03 -0.33
N PHE A 115 7.34 -15.48 0.81
CA PHE A 115 8.38 -14.45 0.84
C PHE A 115 9.77 -14.98 0.47
N ALA A 116 10.03 -16.30 0.61
CA ALA A 116 11.26 -16.91 0.15
C ALA A 116 11.44 -16.80 -1.38
N ASP A 117 10.34 -16.65 -2.14
CA ASP A 117 10.36 -16.46 -3.59
C ASP A 117 10.69 -15.01 -4.00
N LEU A 118 10.78 -14.10 -3.02
CA LEU A 118 11.08 -12.68 -3.20
C LEU A 118 12.35 -12.26 -2.44
N PRO A 119 13.50 -12.91 -2.66
CA PRO A 119 14.72 -12.57 -1.96
C PRO A 119 15.24 -11.19 -2.41
N TYR A 120 15.75 -10.40 -1.44
CA TYR A 120 16.51 -9.20 -1.70
C TYR A 120 17.96 -9.43 -1.27
N THR A 121 18.87 -9.17 -2.17
CA THR A 121 20.31 -9.22 -1.93
C THR A 121 20.97 -7.93 -2.38
N ASP A 122 21.99 -7.52 -1.67
CA ASP A 122 22.88 -6.43 -2.03
C ASP A 122 24.31 -6.86 -1.67
N GLU A 123 25.13 -7.09 -2.68
CA GLU A 123 26.50 -7.61 -2.49
C GLU A 123 27.41 -6.60 -1.79
N GLU A 124 27.20 -5.29 -2.03
CA GLU A 124 28.02 -4.24 -1.43
C GLU A 124 27.56 -3.90 0.00
N ARG A 125 26.25 -4.00 0.27
CA ARG A 125 25.65 -3.73 1.58
C ARG A 125 24.62 -4.81 1.92
N PRO A 126 25.08 -6.01 2.32
CA PRO A 126 24.18 -7.11 2.63
C PRO A 126 23.15 -6.68 3.69
N PRO A 127 21.86 -6.86 3.43
CA PRO A 127 20.83 -6.55 4.42
C PRO A 127 20.89 -7.53 5.59
N ALA A 128 20.41 -7.11 6.75
CA ALA A 128 20.15 -8.03 7.84
C ALA A 128 19.13 -9.10 7.41
N PRO A 129 19.19 -10.33 7.92
CA PRO A 129 18.34 -11.44 7.47
C PRO A 129 16.84 -11.10 7.46
N GLU A 130 16.37 -10.38 8.47
CA GLU A 130 14.98 -9.93 8.54
C GLU A 130 14.59 -8.91 7.46
N ARG A 131 15.57 -8.25 6.85
CA ARG A 131 15.40 -7.23 5.80
C ARG A 131 15.68 -7.76 4.39
N SER A 132 15.97 -9.06 4.24
CA SER A 132 16.40 -9.69 2.98
C SER A 132 15.22 -10.07 2.06
N TYR A 133 14.21 -9.21 1.97
CA TYR A 133 13.02 -9.44 1.15
C TYR A 133 12.71 -8.22 0.27
N ARG A 134 12.31 -8.50 -0.97
CA ARG A 134 11.96 -7.46 -1.95
C ARG A 134 10.62 -6.79 -1.65
N LEU A 135 9.69 -7.48 -0.97
CA LEU A 135 8.37 -6.98 -0.62
C LEU A 135 8.26 -6.75 0.88
N VAL A 136 7.68 -5.61 1.25
CA VAL A 136 7.25 -5.29 2.60
C VAL A 136 5.79 -4.85 2.58
N VAL A 137 4.98 -5.47 3.40
CA VAL A 137 3.53 -5.18 3.51
C VAL A 137 3.22 -4.69 4.91
N THR A 138 2.52 -3.57 5.05
CA THR A 138 2.12 -3.08 6.37
C THR A 138 0.79 -3.67 6.81
N ALA A 139 0.65 -3.96 8.09
CA ALA A 139 -0.60 -4.31 8.74
C ALA A 139 -0.68 -3.66 10.13
N SER A 140 -1.89 -3.37 10.60
CA SER A 140 -2.09 -2.77 11.93
C SER A 140 -2.49 -3.84 12.94
N ASP A 141 -1.62 -4.12 13.92
CA ASP A 141 -1.95 -4.98 15.08
C ASP A 141 -2.71 -4.13 16.12
N ILE A 142 -4.05 -4.20 16.05
CA ILE A 142 -4.91 -3.43 16.96
C ILE A 142 -4.94 -3.99 18.38
N SER A 143 -4.46 -5.23 18.59
CA SER A 143 -4.33 -5.82 19.92
C SER A 143 -3.20 -5.20 20.73
N ARG A 144 -2.17 -4.65 20.03
CA ARG A 144 -0.97 -4.07 20.64
C ARG A 144 -0.77 -2.60 20.27
N GLY A 145 -1.63 -2.05 19.39
CA GLY A 145 -1.47 -0.68 18.87
C GLY A 145 -0.17 -0.49 18.10
N ARG A 146 0.25 -1.49 17.32
CA ARG A 146 1.52 -1.46 16.58
C ARG A 146 1.34 -1.64 15.09
N LEU A 147 2.04 -0.82 14.32
CA LEU A 147 2.25 -1.07 12.90
C LEU A 147 3.19 -2.27 12.74
N ARG A 148 2.84 -3.18 11.84
CA ARG A 148 3.63 -4.36 11.48
C ARG A 148 4.15 -4.24 10.07
N TYR A 149 5.40 -4.60 9.87
CA TYR A 149 6.05 -4.71 8.58
C TYR A 149 6.27 -6.19 8.26
N LEU A 150 5.48 -6.74 7.37
CA LEU A 150 5.58 -8.15 6.95
C LEU A 150 6.44 -8.27 5.70
N PRO A 151 7.44 -9.16 5.66
CA PRO A 151 7.67 -10.28 6.57
C PRO A 151 8.57 -9.97 7.79
N TRP A 152 9.08 -8.77 7.95
CA TRP A 152 10.10 -8.44 8.96
C TRP A 152 9.68 -8.83 10.39
N ASP A 153 8.40 -8.63 10.72
CA ASP A 153 7.86 -8.82 12.07
C ASP A 153 7.23 -10.21 12.30
N TYR A 154 7.42 -11.18 11.39
CA TYR A 154 6.81 -12.51 11.57
C TYR A 154 7.34 -13.27 12.80
N ASP A 155 8.55 -12.98 13.28
CA ASP A 155 9.08 -13.59 14.52
C ASP A 155 8.22 -13.28 15.74
N ASP A 156 7.62 -12.08 15.81
CA ASP A 156 6.70 -11.71 16.90
C ASP A 156 5.45 -12.62 16.93
N PHE A 157 5.19 -13.31 15.82
CA PHE A 157 4.09 -14.28 15.67
C PHE A 157 4.59 -15.74 15.74
N GLY A 158 5.88 -15.96 16.04
CA GLY A 158 6.47 -17.28 16.04
C GLY A 158 6.47 -17.97 14.67
N ARG A 159 6.57 -17.19 13.58
CA ARG A 159 6.49 -17.68 12.21
C ARG A 159 7.80 -17.49 11.46
N ASP A 160 8.21 -18.50 10.70
CA ASP A 160 9.28 -18.33 9.73
C ASP A 160 8.89 -17.32 8.66
N ARG A 161 9.73 -16.30 8.43
CA ARG A 161 9.47 -15.18 7.53
C ARG A 161 9.35 -15.64 6.09
N GLY A 162 10.29 -16.48 5.64
CA GLY A 162 10.37 -16.95 4.27
C GLY A 162 9.21 -17.87 3.89
N ALA A 163 8.75 -18.71 4.83
CA ALA A 163 7.70 -19.69 4.59
C ALA A 163 6.28 -19.09 4.53
N GLN A 164 6.09 -17.81 4.91
CA GLN A 164 4.76 -17.21 4.89
C GLN A 164 4.32 -16.85 3.48
N HIS A 165 3.04 -17.10 3.18
CA HIS A 165 2.45 -16.75 1.90
C HIS A 165 2.29 -15.23 1.75
N VAL A 166 2.70 -14.70 0.58
CA VAL A 166 2.58 -13.28 0.26
C VAL A 166 1.13 -12.82 0.32
N VAL A 167 0.20 -13.62 -0.21
CA VAL A 167 -1.23 -13.27 -0.23
C VAL A 167 -1.83 -13.11 1.16
N GLU A 168 -1.33 -13.84 2.18
CA GLU A 168 -1.84 -13.71 3.56
C GLU A 168 -1.38 -12.38 4.20
N ALA A 169 -0.17 -11.92 3.90
CA ALA A 169 0.29 -10.60 4.33
C ALA A 169 -0.51 -9.49 3.65
N VAL A 170 -0.71 -9.59 2.32
CA VAL A 170 -1.51 -8.62 1.56
C VAL A 170 -2.96 -8.63 2.06
N TRP A 171 -3.52 -9.81 2.34
CA TRP A 171 -4.85 -9.93 2.93
C TRP A 171 -4.96 -9.22 4.30
N ALA A 172 -3.97 -9.40 5.18
CA ALA A 172 -3.95 -8.69 6.46
C ALA A 172 -3.93 -7.16 6.24
N SER A 173 -3.13 -6.69 5.27
CA SER A 173 -3.04 -5.29 4.87
C SER A 173 -4.31 -4.72 4.26
N MET A 174 -5.13 -5.56 3.63
CA MET A 174 -6.41 -5.19 2.99
C MET A 174 -7.61 -5.30 3.92
N SER A 175 -7.44 -5.81 5.14
CA SER A 175 -8.53 -6.10 6.07
C SER A 175 -9.09 -4.82 6.70
N ILE A 176 -9.75 -3.99 5.87
CA ILE A 176 -10.39 -2.72 6.27
C ILE A 176 -11.42 -3.01 7.37
N PRO A 177 -11.30 -2.37 8.57
CA PRO A 177 -12.21 -2.59 9.68
C PRO A 177 -13.68 -2.40 9.28
N PHE A 178 -14.55 -3.27 9.78
CA PHE A 178 -16.00 -3.34 9.50
C PHE A 178 -16.37 -3.76 8.07
N PHE A 179 -15.46 -3.68 7.10
CA PHE A 179 -15.67 -4.14 5.74
C PHE A 179 -15.22 -5.60 5.59
N TYR A 180 -13.96 -5.87 5.86
CA TYR A 180 -13.41 -7.21 5.92
C TYR A 180 -13.27 -7.69 7.37
N ARG A 181 -13.18 -9.02 7.55
CA ARG A 181 -12.90 -9.62 8.86
C ARG A 181 -11.44 -9.40 9.20
N PRO A 182 -11.13 -8.99 10.46
CA PRO A 182 -9.77 -8.96 10.93
C PRO A 182 -9.09 -10.32 10.83
N VAL A 183 -7.81 -10.32 10.47
CA VAL A 183 -6.98 -11.51 10.49
C VAL A 183 -6.52 -11.77 11.92
N ARG A 184 -6.57 -13.02 12.37
CA ARG A 184 -6.17 -13.41 13.72
C ARG A 184 -4.99 -14.37 13.65
N TRP A 185 -3.88 -13.98 14.24
CA TRP A 185 -2.70 -14.82 14.36
C TRP A 185 -2.37 -15.08 15.82
N ASP A 186 -1.80 -16.26 16.08
CA ASP A 186 -1.13 -16.53 17.35
C ASP A 186 0.20 -15.77 17.37
N THR A 187 0.62 -15.35 18.55
CA THR A 187 1.87 -14.64 18.76
C THR A 187 2.85 -15.55 19.53
N ALA A 188 4.13 -15.27 19.43
CA ALA A 188 5.19 -16.06 20.09
C ALA A 188 5.00 -16.14 21.62
N ASP A 189 4.33 -15.14 22.22
CA ASP A 189 3.99 -15.12 23.66
C ASP A 189 2.66 -15.86 24.00
N GLY A 190 2.09 -16.60 23.05
CA GLY A 190 0.88 -17.40 23.23
C GLY A 190 -0.43 -16.62 23.24
N LYS A 191 -0.40 -15.32 22.90
CA LYS A 191 -1.61 -14.48 22.79
C LYS A 191 -2.13 -14.46 21.37
N LYS A 192 -3.24 -13.75 21.14
CA LYS A 192 -3.81 -13.48 19.83
C LYS A 192 -3.50 -12.05 19.39
N ALA A 193 -3.04 -11.90 18.15
CA ALA A 193 -3.00 -10.63 17.45
C ALA A 193 -4.21 -10.50 16.53
N TRP A 194 -4.80 -9.31 16.49
CA TRP A 194 -5.84 -8.93 15.56
C TRP A 194 -5.27 -7.94 14.57
N LEU A 195 -5.07 -8.40 13.35
CA LEU A 195 -4.52 -7.59 12.28
C LEU A 195 -5.65 -7.04 11.41
N VAL A 196 -5.54 -5.77 11.09
CA VAL A 196 -6.42 -5.04 10.19
C VAL A 196 -5.58 -4.26 9.18
N ASP A 197 -6.26 -3.57 8.25
CA ASP A 197 -5.62 -2.75 7.22
C ASP A 197 -4.50 -1.88 7.80
N GLY A 198 -3.35 -1.92 7.12
CA GLY A 198 -2.16 -1.15 7.51
C GLY A 198 -2.43 0.34 7.56
N GLY A 199 -3.32 0.82 6.67
CA GLY A 199 -3.72 2.21 6.61
C GLY A 199 -4.40 2.75 7.88
N MET A 200 -4.74 1.90 8.84
CA MET A 200 -5.22 2.36 10.14
C MET A 200 -4.12 3.06 10.96
N LEU A 201 -2.87 2.62 10.87
CA LEU A 201 -1.73 3.22 11.57
C LEU A 201 -0.76 3.91 10.63
N SER A 202 -0.52 3.38 9.42
CA SER A 202 0.27 4.03 8.38
C SER A 202 -0.21 3.61 6.99
N ASN A 203 -0.80 4.54 6.27
CA ASN A 203 -1.26 4.31 4.90
C ASN A 203 -0.14 4.49 3.87
N PHE A 204 0.93 5.21 4.25
CA PHE A 204 2.06 5.53 3.38
C PHE A 204 3.39 5.42 4.14
N PRO A 205 3.99 4.23 4.24
CA PRO A 205 5.19 3.98 5.04
C PRO A 205 6.48 4.46 4.33
N ILE A 206 6.58 5.74 3.95
CA ILE A 206 7.65 6.30 3.11
C ILE A 206 9.05 6.07 3.69
N ALA A 207 9.17 5.96 5.01
CA ALA A 207 10.43 5.73 5.71
C ALA A 207 10.83 4.25 5.83
N ALA A 208 10.06 3.31 5.26
CA ALA A 208 10.30 1.87 5.44
C ALA A 208 11.71 1.42 5.05
N PHE A 209 12.30 2.05 4.03
CA PHE A 209 13.62 1.72 3.51
C PHE A 209 14.69 2.76 3.79
N ASP A 210 14.40 3.71 4.67
CA ASP A 210 15.36 4.76 5.01
C ASP A 210 16.62 4.17 5.62
N ALA A 211 17.76 4.69 5.16
CA ALA A 211 19.05 4.36 5.73
C ALA A 211 19.17 4.93 7.16
N PRO A 212 19.96 4.31 8.03
CA PRO A 212 20.26 4.85 9.34
C PRO A 212 20.80 6.29 9.25
N PRO A 213 20.55 7.13 10.27
CA PRO A 213 21.08 8.50 10.30
C PRO A 213 22.58 8.54 10.00
N GLY A 214 22.99 9.49 9.16
CA GLY A 214 24.40 9.65 8.72
C GLY A 214 24.87 8.67 7.63
N THR A 215 23.98 7.84 7.10
CA THR A 215 24.27 6.93 5.99
C THR A 215 23.63 7.45 4.71
N VAL A 216 24.43 7.65 3.67
CA VAL A 216 23.93 8.01 2.33
C VAL A 216 23.37 6.77 1.66
N PRO A 217 22.07 6.78 1.23
CA PRO A 217 21.51 5.66 0.50
C PRO A 217 22.14 5.51 -0.89
N ARG A 218 22.22 4.28 -1.41
CA ARG A 218 22.79 4.01 -2.75
C ARG A 218 21.87 4.43 -3.89
N TRP A 219 20.58 4.41 -3.64
CA TRP A 219 19.50 4.83 -4.54
C TRP A 219 18.37 5.45 -3.72
N PRO A 220 17.49 6.22 -4.37
CA PRO A 220 16.36 6.83 -3.68
C PRO A 220 15.31 5.80 -3.24
N THR A 221 14.58 6.14 -2.18
CA THR A 221 13.26 5.60 -1.92
C THR A 221 12.24 6.57 -2.50
N LEU A 222 11.51 6.16 -3.54
CA LEU A 222 10.46 6.94 -4.17
C LEU A 222 9.09 6.51 -3.64
N GLY A 223 8.26 7.47 -3.31
CA GLY A 223 6.90 7.23 -2.85
C GLY A 223 5.85 7.63 -3.89
N ILE A 224 4.76 6.86 -4.01
CA ILE A 224 3.58 7.26 -4.78
C ILE A 224 2.40 7.37 -3.84
N LYS A 225 1.86 8.59 -3.71
CA LYS A 225 0.77 8.94 -2.80
C LYS A 225 -0.50 9.32 -3.56
N LEU A 226 -1.62 8.69 -3.19
CA LEU A 226 -2.94 8.83 -3.84
C LEU A 226 -3.78 9.96 -3.22
N SER A 227 -3.17 11.11 -3.00
CA SER A 227 -3.82 12.31 -2.49
C SER A 227 -3.09 13.54 -3.01
N ALA A 228 -3.84 14.62 -3.22
CA ALA A 228 -3.24 15.91 -3.56
C ALA A 228 -2.16 16.31 -2.53
N HIS A 229 -1.22 17.14 -2.97
CA HIS A 229 -0.19 17.72 -2.11
C HIS A 229 -0.83 18.35 -0.86
N PRO A 230 -0.21 18.27 0.33
CA PRO A 230 -0.78 18.79 1.58
C PRO A 230 -1.30 20.22 1.49
N ASP A 231 -0.63 21.09 0.74
CA ASP A 231 -1.03 22.49 0.55
C ASP A 231 -2.36 22.68 -0.21
N ALA A 232 -2.85 21.64 -0.89
CA ALA A 232 -4.10 21.68 -1.65
C ALA A 232 -5.31 21.18 -0.86
N VAL A 233 -5.12 20.62 0.34
CA VAL A 233 -6.19 19.96 1.12
C VAL A 233 -6.80 20.95 2.14
N GLN A 234 -7.89 21.64 1.76
CA GLN A 234 -8.81 22.21 2.73
C GLN A 234 -9.70 21.10 3.30
N GLY A 235 -9.70 20.92 4.62
CA GLY A 235 -10.38 19.86 5.34
C GLY A 235 -11.88 19.77 5.02
N LYS A 236 -12.30 18.71 4.31
CA LYS A 236 -13.72 18.36 4.14
C LYS A 236 -14.22 17.71 5.44
N GLY A 237 -15.15 18.35 6.14
CA GLY A 237 -15.81 17.78 7.32
C GLY A 237 -16.62 16.52 6.98
N TYR A 238 -16.69 15.57 7.92
CA TYR A 238 -17.49 14.36 7.80
C TYR A 238 -18.77 14.47 8.63
N PRO A 239 -19.96 14.28 8.03
CA PRO A 239 -21.21 14.31 8.80
C PRO A 239 -21.28 13.08 9.71
N ILE A 240 -21.31 13.33 11.02
CA ILE A 240 -21.49 12.29 12.06
C ILE A 240 -22.98 12.19 12.36
N LYS A 241 -23.57 11.02 12.00
CA LYS A 241 -25.01 10.75 12.14
C LYS A 241 -25.33 9.63 13.15
N GLY A 242 -24.32 9.07 13.82
CA GLY A 242 -24.48 7.99 14.79
C GLY A 242 -23.18 7.22 15.03
N PRO A 243 -23.19 6.18 15.91
CA PRO A 243 -21.98 5.49 16.35
C PRO A 243 -21.09 4.96 15.23
N VAL A 244 -21.70 4.37 14.18
CA VAL A 244 -20.94 3.82 13.03
C VAL A 244 -20.27 4.92 12.23
N SER A 245 -20.95 6.03 11.95
CA SER A 245 -20.36 7.18 11.25
C SER A 245 -19.29 7.87 12.10
N MET A 246 -19.47 7.91 13.41
CA MET A 246 -18.48 8.41 14.36
C MET A 246 -17.22 7.53 14.36
N SER A 247 -17.36 6.20 14.49
CA SER A 247 -16.23 5.27 14.44
C SER A 247 -15.46 5.37 13.12
N ARG A 248 -16.17 5.52 12.00
CA ARG A 248 -15.55 5.74 10.68
C ARG A 248 -14.82 7.07 10.60
N ALA A 249 -15.37 8.15 11.17
CA ALA A 249 -14.73 9.44 11.22
C ALA A 249 -13.46 9.39 12.10
N MET A 250 -13.53 8.74 13.27
CA MET A 250 -12.36 8.54 14.14
C MET A 250 -11.25 7.75 13.44
N LEU A 251 -11.59 6.63 12.80
CA LEU A 251 -10.61 5.85 11.99
C LEU A 251 -9.95 6.74 10.95
N LYS A 252 -10.74 7.51 10.20
CA LYS A 252 -10.23 8.36 9.14
C LYS A 252 -9.36 9.53 9.67
N THR A 253 -9.68 10.05 10.83
CA THR A 253 -8.86 11.05 11.51
C THR A 253 -7.53 10.45 11.97
N MET A 254 -7.55 9.25 12.53
CA MET A 254 -6.33 8.55 12.98
C MET A 254 -5.40 8.22 11.80
N THR A 255 -5.94 7.66 10.71
CA THR A 255 -5.15 7.31 9.52
C THR A 255 -4.55 8.56 8.84
N GLY A 256 -5.30 9.65 8.79
CA GLY A 256 -4.82 10.92 8.22
C GLY A 256 -3.73 11.58 9.06
N PHE A 257 -3.82 11.50 10.38
CA PHE A 257 -2.89 12.19 11.28
C PHE A 257 -1.48 11.59 11.25
N TYR A 258 -1.35 10.26 11.28
CA TYR A 258 -0.03 9.60 11.27
C TYR A 258 0.72 9.85 9.95
N ASP A 259 0.03 9.71 8.83
CA ASP A 259 0.64 9.96 7.51
C ASP A 259 0.99 11.44 7.33
N GLN A 260 0.16 12.35 7.85
CA GLN A 260 0.41 13.78 7.76
C GLN A 260 1.70 14.17 8.49
N MET A 261 1.95 13.65 9.68
CA MET A 261 3.19 13.91 10.42
C MET A 261 4.45 13.47 9.66
N HIS A 262 4.39 12.34 8.93
CA HIS A 262 5.54 11.83 8.17
C HIS A 262 5.72 12.55 6.83
N ILE A 263 4.62 12.99 6.20
CA ILE A 263 4.62 13.69 4.91
C ILE A 263 4.96 15.17 5.05
N GLU A 264 4.77 15.77 6.23
CA GLU A 264 5.15 17.15 6.50
C GLU A 264 6.67 17.36 6.49
N SER A 265 7.48 16.30 6.57
CA SER A 265 8.92 16.45 6.45
C SER A 265 9.32 16.84 5.01
N PRO A 266 10.15 17.87 4.81
CA PRO A 266 10.64 18.26 3.47
C PRO A 266 11.31 17.10 2.72
N ASP A 267 12.01 16.22 3.43
CA ASP A 267 12.64 15.02 2.92
C ASP A 267 11.63 14.06 2.28
N ALA A 268 10.55 13.73 2.98
CA ALA A 268 9.52 12.85 2.44
C ALA A 268 8.79 13.48 1.24
N GLN A 269 8.49 14.78 1.29
CA GLN A 269 7.85 15.49 0.18
C GLN A 269 8.73 15.53 -1.06
N ALA A 270 10.03 15.73 -0.91
CA ALA A 270 10.96 15.83 -2.02
C ALA A 270 10.98 14.55 -2.87
N ARG A 271 10.81 13.37 -2.27
CA ARG A 271 10.85 12.05 -2.92
C ARG A 271 9.48 11.40 -3.11
N THR A 272 8.39 12.17 -3.00
CA THR A 272 7.02 11.66 -3.15
C THR A 272 6.34 12.22 -4.40
N ILE A 273 5.75 11.33 -5.19
CA ILE A 273 4.86 11.60 -6.31
C ILE A 273 3.45 11.71 -5.76
N PHE A 274 2.86 12.90 -5.77
CA PHE A 274 1.50 13.16 -5.31
C PHE A 274 0.53 13.08 -6.48
N VAL A 275 -0.34 12.06 -6.46
CA VAL A 275 -1.33 11.84 -7.52
C VAL A 275 -2.67 12.40 -7.09
N ASP A 276 -3.18 13.39 -7.83
CA ASP A 276 -4.55 13.87 -7.63
C ASP A 276 -5.55 12.85 -8.16
N THR A 277 -6.34 12.28 -7.27
CA THR A 277 -7.39 11.30 -7.59
C THR A 277 -8.79 11.90 -7.64
N GLY A 278 -8.88 13.22 -7.70
CA GLY A 278 -10.14 13.96 -7.79
C GLY A 278 -11.08 13.65 -6.64
N THR A 279 -12.34 13.39 -6.98
CA THR A 279 -13.39 13.08 -5.99
C THR A 279 -13.60 11.59 -5.76
N ILE A 280 -12.87 10.71 -6.45
CA ILE A 280 -12.99 9.25 -6.35
C ILE A 280 -12.55 8.80 -4.95
N ARG A 281 -13.40 8.00 -4.29
CA ARG A 281 -13.13 7.46 -2.95
C ARG A 281 -12.52 6.07 -3.06
N ALA A 282 -11.69 5.70 -2.10
CA ALA A 282 -11.09 4.36 -2.02
C ALA A 282 -12.13 3.20 -2.00
N THR A 283 -13.38 3.50 -1.64
CA THR A 283 -14.48 2.54 -1.53
C THR A 283 -15.53 2.63 -2.65
N ASP A 284 -15.25 3.36 -3.72
CA ASP A 284 -16.16 3.49 -4.87
C ASP A 284 -15.98 2.30 -5.82
N PHE A 285 -16.41 1.13 -5.39
CA PHE A 285 -16.19 -0.15 -6.10
C PHE A 285 -16.86 -0.26 -7.48
N ASN A 286 -17.68 0.70 -7.88
CA ASN A 286 -18.34 0.74 -9.19
C ASN A 286 -17.71 1.82 -10.05
N LEU A 287 -16.39 1.76 -10.29
CA LEU A 287 -15.72 2.68 -11.19
C LEU A 287 -16.20 2.50 -12.62
N THR A 288 -16.46 3.62 -13.30
CA THR A 288 -16.65 3.64 -14.75
C THR A 288 -15.32 3.51 -15.48
N ASP A 289 -15.34 3.25 -16.78
CA ASP A 289 -14.13 3.21 -17.58
C ASP A 289 -13.46 4.60 -17.63
N GLU A 290 -14.26 5.67 -17.62
CA GLU A 290 -13.77 7.05 -17.53
C GLU A 290 -13.05 7.32 -16.19
N ASP A 291 -13.57 6.80 -15.06
CA ASP A 291 -12.91 6.92 -13.77
C ASP A 291 -11.55 6.18 -13.75
N ARG A 292 -11.50 4.98 -14.36
CA ARG A 292 -10.29 4.18 -14.49
C ARG A 292 -9.23 4.90 -15.32
N ASP A 293 -9.63 5.40 -16.49
CA ASP A 293 -8.78 6.16 -17.39
C ASP A 293 -8.29 7.48 -16.74
N PHE A 294 -9.16 8.19 -16.03
CA PHE A 294 -8.78 9.38 -15.27
C PHE A 294 -7.72 9.07 -14.22
N LEU A 295 -7.92 8.02 -13.39
CA LEU A 295 -6.96 7.62 -12.36
C LEU A 295 -5.60 7.24 -12.97
N TYR A 296 -5.61 6.43 -14.02
CA TYR A 296 -4.40 6.03 -14.71
C TYR A 296 -3.62 7.23 -15.27
N ARG A 297 -4.29 8.13 -16.00
CA ARG A 297 -3.68 9.35 -16.58
C ARG A 297 -3.18 10.29 -15.47
N SER A 298 -3.91 10.42 -14.37
CA SER A 298 -3.49 11.24 -13.23
C SER A 298 -2.19 10.70 -12.62
N GLY A 299 -2.05 9.38 -12.53
CA GLY A 299 -0.81 8.73 -12.09
C GLY A 299 0.35 9.06 -13.00
N ARG A 300 0.18 8.88 -14.33
CA ARG A 300 1.19 9.21 -15.33
C ARG A 300 1.62 10.68 -15.23
N ALA A 301 0.66 11.60 -15.32
CA ALA A 301 0.94 13.03 -15.29
C ALA A 301 1.66 13.49 -14.00
N ALA A 302 1.33 12.87 -12.86
CA ALA A 302 2.02 13.16 -11.61
C ALA A 302 3.48 12.69 -11.62
N ALA A 303 3.77 11.51 -12.18
CA ALA A 303 5.12 11.00 -12.29
C ALA A 303 5.96 11.77 -13.32
N GLU A 304 5.40 12.11 -14.47
CA GLU A 304 6.04 12.98 -15.47
C GLU A 304 6.42 14.33 -14.85
N LYS A 305 5.46 14.99 -14.18
CA LYS A 305 5.71 16.26 -13.48
C LYS A 305 6.78 16.13 -12.38
N PHE A 306 6.85 15.00 -11.72
CA PHE A 306 7.87 14.74 -10.71
C PHE A 306 9.26 14.60 -11.34
N LEU A 307 9.39 13.82 -12.41
CA LEU A 307 10.66 13.49 -13.05
C LEU A 307 11.20 14.62 -13.91
N ASP A 308 10.33 15.22 -14.75
CA ASP A 308 10.72 16.22 -15.74
C ASP A 308 10.63 17.65 -15.19
N GLY A 309 10.02 17.82 -14.01
CA GLY A 309 9.82 19.11 -13.39
C GLY A 309 8.55 19.83 -13.86
N SER A 310 8.37 21.04 -13.34
CA SER A 310 7.27 21.94 -13.69
C SER A 310 7.71 23.39 -13.48
N PRO A 311 6.94 24.40 -13.88
CA PRO A 311 7.26 25.80 -13.61
C PRO A 311 7.54 26.13 -12.12
N THR A 312 7.03 25.30 -11.21
CA THR A 312 7.16 25.51 -9.75
C THR A 312 8.05 24.49 -9.05
N ARG A 313 8.56 23.48 -9.79
CA ARG A 313 9.42 22.43 -9.22
C ARG A 313 10.49 22.02 -10.25
N PRO A 314 11.78 21.96 -9.88
CA PRO A 314 12.82 21.44 -10.75
C PRO A 314 12.59 19.94 -11.04
N PRO A 315 13.19 19.39 -12.12
CA PRO A 315 13.24 17.96 -12.37
C PRO A 315 13.81 17.20 -11.16
N TRP A 316 13.36 15.96 -10.98
CA TRP A 316 13.87 15.11 -9.93
C TRP A 316 15.36 14.77 -10.18
N ASP A 317 16.17 15.04 -9.19
CA ASP A 317 17.60 14.72 -9.19
C ASP A 317 18.00 14.12 -7.84
N PHE A 318 18.58 12.90 -7.86
CA PHE A 318 18.92 12.20 -6.63
C PHE A 318 20.12 12.83 -5.92
N ASP A 319 21.12 13.31 -6.65
CA ASP A 319 22.31 13.91 -6.05
C ASP A 319 21.95 15.25 -5.39
N ALA A 320 21.11 16.04 -6.06
CA ALA A 320 20.56 17.26 -5.47
C ALA A 320 19.72 16.98 -4.21
N TYR A 321 18.91 15.90 -4.23
CA TYR A 321 18.16 15.47 -3.05
C TYR A 321 19.09 15.08 -1.89
N ILE A 322 20.15 14.29 -2.15
CA ILE A 322 21.11 13.92 -1.11
C ILE A 322 21.81 15.16 -0.53
N ALA A 323 22.23 16.09 -1.38
CA ALA A 323 22.87 17.33 -0.93
C ALA A 323 21.97 18.20 -0.03
N ALA A 324 20.66 18.17 -0.26
CA ALA A 324 19.68 18.96 0.49
C ALA A 324 19.22 18.32 1.79
N HIS A 325 19.21 16.98 1.89
CA HIS A 325 18.52 16.26 2.97
C HIS A 325 19.39 15.24 3.73
N ARG A 326 20.62 15.00 3.32
CA ARG A 326 21.56 14.03 3.93
C ARG A 326 22.92 14.66 4.17
#